data_311bacd259764a519d40fc8d0e639172
#
_entry.id   311bacd259764a519d40fc8d0e639172
#
_cell.length_a   1.000
_cell.length_b   1.000
_cell.length_c   1.000
_cell.angle_alpha   90.00
_cell.angle_beta   90.00
_cell.angle_gamma   90.00
#
_symmetry.space_group_name_H-M   'P 1'
#
loop_
_entity.id
_entity.type
_entity.pdbx_description
1 polymer ?
#
loop_
_entity_poly.entity_id
_entity_poly.type
_entity_poly.pdbx_seq_one_letter_code
_entity_poly.pdbx_strand_id
1 'polypeptide(L)'
;MLAAALGAALTFGAPAALAGTAPVGPSGSPASAPAAAPKAAAPASQSATWAAGTRAYLVITAPGDSSAVRSAVTANGGTVFSSYDAIGVIVAHSASGTFAQTMRGVSGVQKVGATRTSDVPADAYNPALPANPAQSTTPAGEPVRADMSQIKADQAWAVNAGSSSVKVGILDTGVDDQHQDIAPNFNAADSVSCAYGKPDTRAGSWRDVGDHGTHVAGTVAAAKNGKGVVGVAPGVKISSVRIAEPTSSLFFAENTICGFVWAGDHGFKVTNNSYYTDPWQFNCPDNLDQAAIIEGVNRAQAYAEGKGSLQVAAAGNENYDLAHKTTDTASPNDSTPVTRNITNACVDIPTELPGVVTVAANGTGTTKASFSNFGQGVIDVAAPGQDVYSTLPGGKYGSKSGTSMASPHVTGVAALMVSANPALTPAQIRDRLATQANDIPCPSDSRCTGTTANNAFFGEGQVDALKAVGGSTPPAGKYFENTADFAIGDNTTVESPIAVTGVTGNAPATLKVGVNIAHTYIGDLKVDLIAPDGTVYTVHNRAGGSTDNINQTYTVNASSEVA
;
A
#
# COMPACT_ATOMS: atom_id res chain seq x y z
N MET A 1 -9.07 -41.19 5.89
CA MET A 1 -8.68 -39.80 5.90
C MET A 1 -7.19 -39.64 6.07
N LEU A 2 -6.52 -39.10 5.09
CA LEU A 2 -5.10 -38.85 5.19
C LEU A 2 -4.86 -37.35 4.94
N ALA A 3 -4.55 -36.57 5.96
CA ALA A 3 -3.76 -35.38 5.84
C ALA A 3 -2.41 -35.68 6.51
N ALA A 4 -1.41 -35.95 5.72
CA ALA A 4 -0.08 -36.25 6.23
C ALA A 4 0.89 -35.15 5.79
N ALA A 5 1.62 -34.58 6.73
CA ALA A 5 2.83 -33.83 6.46
C ALA A 5 4.02 -34.64 6.99
N LEU A 6 4.97 -34.95 6.14
CA LEU A 6 6.23 -35.57 6.54
C LEU A 6 7.20 -34.47 6.86
N GLY A 7 7.58 -34.29 8.11
CA GLY A 7 8.66 -33.41 8.50
C GLY A 7 9.87 -34.25 8.90
N ALA A 8 10.93 -34.21 8.11
CA ALA A 8 12.24 -34.73 8.53
C ALA A 8 13.24 -33.57 8.49
N ALA A 9 13.70 -33.09 9.63
CA ALA A 9 14.79 -32.12 9.73
C ALA A 9 16.06 -32.85 10.16
N LEU A 10 17.08 -32.82 9.32
CA LEU A 10 18.42 -33.32 9.64
C LEU A 10 19.34 -32.11 9.85
N THR A 11 19.84 -31.96 11.05
CA THR A 11 20.89 -30.98 11.33
C THR A 11 22.25 -31.68 11.41
N PHE A 12 23.16 -31.33 10.50
CA PHE A 12 24.59 -31.61 10.68
C PHE A 12 25.24 -30.48 11.46
N GLY A 13 25.86 -30.79 12.58
CA GLY A 13 26.62 -29.85 13.39
C GLY A 13 27.91 -29.46 12.69
N ALA A 14 28.13 -28.15 12.51
CA ALA A 14 29.44 -27.57 12.22
C ALA A 14 30.13 -27.16 13.53
N PRO A 15 31.47 -27.15 13.60
CA PRO A 15 32.18 -26.89 14.85
C PRO A 15 32.09 -25.44 15.28
N ALA A 16 31.95 -25.25 16.60
CA ALA A 16 31.84 -23.98 17.27
C ALA A 16 33.06 -23.08 17.02
N ALA A 17 32.80 -21.86 16.58
CA ALA A 17 33.69 -20.73 16.73
C ALA A 17 33.19 -19.82 17.84
N LEU A 18 34.08 -19.47 18.75
CA LEU A 18 33.84 -18.77 19.99
C LEU A 18 33.14 -17.42 19.81
N ALA A 19 32.10 -17.22 20.61
CA ALA A 19 31.34 -16.00 20.72
C ALA A 19 32.14 -14.89 21.40
N GLY A 20 32.16 -13.72 20.75
CA GLY A 20 32.41 -12.45 21.41
C GLY A 20 31.06 -11.82 21.81
N THR A 21 30.87 -11.60 23.09
CA THR A 21 29.69 -10.92 23.65
C THR A 21 29.77 -9.42 23.34
N ALA A 22 28.77 -8.90 22.61
CA ALA A 22 28.50 -7.46 22.59
C ALA A 22 27.23 -7.17 23.39
N PRO A 23 27.18 -6.05 24.13
CA PRO A 23 26.11 -5.75 25.05
C PRO A 23 24.83 -5.33 24.32
N VAL A 24 23.71 -5.79 24.86
CA VAL A 24 22.36 -5.39 24.45
C VAL A 24 22.16 -3.93 24.86
N GLY A 25 22.01 -3.05 23.87
CA GLY A 25 21.55 -1.67 24.06
C GLY A 25 20.01 -1.59 24.00
N PRO A 26 19.40 -0.60 24.65
CA PRO A 26 17.96 -0.53 24.81
C PRO A 26 17.24 -0.11 23.54
N SER A 27 16.06 -0.70 23.38
CA SER A 27 14.89 -0.35 22.53
C SER A 27 15.01 0.91 21.66
N GLY A 28 15.02 0.71 20.36
CA GLY A 28 14.86 1.79 19.39
C GLY A 28 13.47 2.43 19.48
N SER A 29 13.46 3.74 19.52
CA SER A 29 12.29 4.59 19.33
C SER A 29 11.64 4.34 17.96
N PRO A 30 10.34 4.62 17.79
CA PRO A 30 9.67 4.48 16.51
C PRO A 30 10.37 5.31 15.43
N ALA A 31 10.49 4.75 14.24
CA ALA A 31 11.10 5.43 13.10
C ALA A 31 10.29 6.70 12.80
N SER A 32 10.89 7.83 13.07
CA SER A 32 10.40 9.13 12.61
C SER A 32 10.33 9.12 11.09
N ALA A 33 9.37 9.81 10.52
CA ALA A 33 9.33 10.14 9.11
C ALA A 33 10.71 10.68 8.66
N PRO A 34 11.18 10.40 7.44
CA PRO A 34 12.52 10.76 7.03
C PRO A 34 12.72 12.27 7.14
N ALA A 35 13.63 12.68 8.02
CA ALA A 35 14.07 14.04 8.10
C ALA A 35 14.66 14.45 6.74
N ALA A 36 14.30 15.62 6.25
CA ALA A 36 14.78 16.18 5.01
C ALA A 36 16.32 16.17 4.95
N ALA A 37 16.86 15.56 3.90
CA ALA A 37 18.30 15.55 3.65
C ALA A 37 18.83 16.98 3.44
N PRO A 38 20.06 17.31 3.87
CA PRO A 38 20.63 18.64 3.70
C PRO A 38 20.80 18.95 2.20
N LYS A 39 20.36 20.13 1.82
CA LYS A 39 20.36 20.71 0.49
C LYS A 39 21.76 20.70 -0.16
N ALA A 40 21.95 19.94 -1.22
CA ALA A 40 23.04 20.17 -2.18
C ALA A 40 22.65 21.34 -3.10
N ALA A 41 23.51 22.34 -3.26
CA ALA A 41 23.28 23.45 -4.13
C ALA A 41 23.21 23.00 -5.60
N ALA A 42 22.09 23.25 -6.27
CA ALA A 42 21.92 23.02 -7.69
C ALA A 42 22.59 24.14 -8.51
N PRO A 43 23.12 23.84 -9.71
CA PRO A 43 23.68 24.87 -10.60
C PRO A 43 22.59 25.79 -11.11
N ALA A 44 22.89 27.07 -11.15
CA ALA A 44 22.02 28.12 -11.65
C ALA A 44 21.72 27.94 -13.14
N SER A 45 20.46 27.60 -13.47
CA SER A 45 19.94 27.72 -14.83
C SER A 45 18.51 28.27 -14.82
N GLN A 46 18.38 29.41 -15.46
CA GLN A 46 17.16 30.14 -15.82
C GLN A 46 15.99 30.03 -14.81
N SER A 47 16.02 30.93 -13.86
CA SER A 47 14.94 31.22 -12.93
C SER A 47 13.69 31.67 -13.69
N ALA A 48 12.74 30.79 -13.83
CA ALA A 48 11.36 31.19 -13.97
C ALA A 48 10.92 31.71 -12.61
N THR A 49 10.40 32.82 -12.54
CA THR A 49 10.59 33.81 -11.54
C THR A 49 9.28 34.01 -10.80
N TRP A 50 9.07 33.18 -9.79
CA TRP A 50 8.18 33.61 -8.72
C TRP A 50 8.94 34.64 -7.87
N ALA A 51 8.28 35.75 -7.54
CA ALA A 51 8.84 36.70 -6.57
C ALA A 51 8.97 36.01 -5.21
N ALA A 52 9.95 36.40 -4.41
CA ALA A 52 10.05 35.92 -3.02
C ALA A 52 8.74 36.19 -2.29
N GLY A 53 8.29 35.20 -1.49
CA GLY A 53 7.00 35.27 -0.81
C GLY A 53 5.81 34.78 -1.63
N THR A 54 6.01 34.22 -2.84
CA THR A 54 4.90 33.64 -3.63
C THR A 54 4.32 32.40 -2.94
N ARG A 55 2.99 32.40 -2.73
CA ARG A 55 2.22 31.30 -2.17
C ARG A 55 1.32 30.68 -3.22
N ALA A 56 1.00 29.41 -3.05
CA ALA A 56 -0.06 28.72 -3.78
C ALA A 56 -1.40 28.85 -3.03
N TYR A 57 -2.47 29.01 -3.78
CA TYR A 57 -3.83 29.18 -3.28
C TYR A 57 -4.80 28.32 -4.06
N LEU A 58 -5.79 27.77 -3.37
CA LEU A 58 -7.01 27.27 -4.00
C LEU A 58 -8.05 28.39 -4.02
N VAL A 59 -8.61 28.65 -5.20
CA VAL A 59 -9.79 29.51 -5.38
C VAL A 59 -10.94 28.61 -5.81
N ILE A 60 -11.93 28.47 -4.95
CA ILE A 60 -13.07 27.59 -5.13
C ILE A 60 -14.25 28.36 -5.70
N THR A 61 -14.82 27.85 -6.78
CA THR A 61 -15.99 28.41 -7.48
C THR A 61 -17.11 27.38 -7.58
N ALA A 62 -18.24 27.72 -8.16
CA ALA A 62 -19.15 26.70 -8.65
C ALA A 62 -18.48 25.86 -9.76
N PRO A 63 -18.76 24.55 -9.85
CA PRO A 63 -18.35 23.75 -11.01
C PRO A 63 -18.88 24.34 -12.32
N GLY A 64 -18.06 24.26 -13.39
CA GLY A 64 -18.37 24.79 -14.71
C GLY A 64 -17.43 25.92 -15.15
N ASP A 65 -17.90 26.86 -15.95
CA ASP A 65 -17.06 27.94 -16.48
C ASP A 65 -16.57 28.90 -15.38
N SER A 66 -15.27 28.86 -15.11
CA SER A 66 -14.61 29.72 -14.14
C SER A 66 -13.87 30.92 -14.78
N SER A 67 -14.10 31.24 -16.04
CA SER A 67 -13.37 32.26 -16.81
C SER A 67 -13.37 33.65 -16.17
N ALA A 68 -14.52 34.07 -15.64
CA ALA A 68 -14.66 35.35 -14.94
C ALA A 68 -13.78 35.42 -13.68
N VAL A 69 -13.74 34.32 -12.90
CA VAL A 69 -12.92 34.23 -11.68
C VAL A 69 -11.43 34.14 -12.03
N ARG A 70 -11.05 33.39 -13.09
CA ARG A 70 -9.67 33.38 -13.58
C ARG A 70 -9.18 34.76 -13.97
N SER A 71 -10.03 35.54 -14.64
CA SER A 71 -9.73 36.94 -14.97
C SER A 71 -9.57 37.79 -13.70
N ALA A 72 -10.41 37.58 -12.69
CA ALA A 72 -10.31 38.26 -11.40
C ALA A 72 -9.02 37.89 -10.65
N VAL A 73 -8.59 36.61 -10.69
CA VAL A 73 -7.28 36.20 -10.13
C VAL A 73 -6.15 37.05 -10.68
N THR A 74 -6.09 37.21 -12.02
CA THR A 74 -5.06 38.02 -12.68
C THR A 74 -5.17 39.49 -12.33
N ALA A 75 -6.38 40.05 -12.32
CA ALA A 75 -6.62 41.47 -11.98
C ALA A 75 -6.25 41.82 -10.53
N ASN A 76 -6.24 40.82 -9.62
CA ASN A 76 -5.90 41.01 -8.21
C ASN A 76 -4.48 40.50 -7.85
N GLY A 77 -3.57 40.47 -8.82
CA GLY A 77 -2.14 40.19 -8.58
C GLY A 77 -1.82 38.70 -8.39
N GLY A 78 -2.68 37.82 -8.86
CA GLY A 78 -2.41 36.39 -8.93
C GLY A 78 -2.09 35.91 -10.35
N THR A 79 -1.50 34.75 -10.46
CA THR A 79 -1.32 33.99 -11.70
C THR A 79 -2.10 32.71 -11.63
N VAL A 80 -2.98 32.44 -12.59
CA VAL A 80 -3.65 31.13 -12.71
C VAL A 80 -2.59 30.11 -13.14
N PHE A 81 -2.34 29.13 -12.27
CA PHE A 81 -1.37 28.07 -12.54
C PHE A 81 -2.04 26.85 -13.20
N SER A 82 -3.17 26.42 -12.68
CA SER A 82 -4.05 25.41 -13.28
C SER A 82 -5.51 25.68 -12.95
N SER A 83 -6.44 25.08 -13.71
CA SER A 83 -7.88 25.19 -13.48
C SER A 83 -8.54 23.86 -13.74
N TYR A 84 -9.37 23.44 -12.79
CA TYR A 84 -10.15 22.20 -12.81
C TYR A 84 -11.64 22.59 -12.82
N ASP A 85 -12.10 23.07 -13.98
CA ASP A 85 -13.44 23.67 -14.14
C ASP A 85 -14.56 22.68 -13.80
N ALA A 86 -14.38 21.38 -14.10
CA ALA A 86 -15.35 20.34 -13.78
C ALA A 86 -15.70 20.24 -12.28
N ILE A 87 -14.78 20.65 -11.41
CA ILE A 87 -14.96 20.65 -9.96
C ILE A 87 -14.96 22.06 -9.34
N GLY A 88 -14.79 23.10 -10.18
CA GLY A 88 -14.78 24.48 -9.73
C GLY A 88 -13.57 24.84 -8.85
N VAL A 89 -12.37 24.36 -9.20
CA VAL A 89 -11.13 24.62 -8.45
C VAL A 89 -10.09 25.26 -9.36
N ILE A 90 -9.54 26.40 -8.94
CA ILE A 90 -8.45 27.09 -9.59
C ILE A 90 -7.25 27.08 -8.64
N VAL A 91 -6.09 26.67 -9.14
CA VAL A 91 -4.80 26.83 -8.47
C VAL A 91 -4.21 28.15 -8.92
N ALA A 92 -3.96 29.04 -7.99
CA ALA A 92 -3.39 30.37 -8.26
C ALA A 92 -2.12 30.59 -7.44
N HIS A 93 -1.16 31.29 -8.01
CA HIS A 93 0.04 31.73 -7.31
C HIS A 93 0.01 33.24 -7.16
N SER A 94 0.40 33.77 -5.99
CA SER A 94 0.49 35.20 -5.73
C SER A 94 1.54 35.53 -4.66
N ALA A 95 2.27 36.63 -4.87
CA ALA A 95 3.16 37.20 -3.87
C ALA A 95 2.46 38.27 -3.01
N SER A 96 1.17 38.57 -3.29
CA SER A 96 0.40 39.54 -2.51
C SER A 96 -0.08 38.95 -1.20
N GLY A 97 0.34 39.49 -0.07
CA GLY A 97 -0.13 39.05 1.25
C GLY A 97 -1.63 39.28 1.50
N THR A 98 -2.31 40.05 0.66
CA THR A 98 -3.76 40.29 0.75
C THR A 98 -4.56 39.53 -0.30
N PHE A 99 -3.92 38.71 -1.14
CA PHE A 99 -4.56 38.02 -2.26
C PHE A 99 -5.80 37.21 -1.84
N ALA A 100 -5.67 36.35 -0.84
CA ALA A 100 -6.79 35.51 -0.39
C ALA A 100 -7.95 36.36 0.14
N GLN A 101 -7.66 37.42 0.93
CA GLN A 101 -8.67 38.33 1.45
C GLN A 101 -9.42 39.03 0.33
N THR A 102 -8.69 39.56 -0.66
CA THR A 102 -9.27 40.26 -1.82
C THR A 102 -10.13 39.32 -2.65
N MET A 103 -9.63 38.11 -2.94
CA MET A 103 -10.36 37.14 -3.75
C MET A 103 -11.63 36.60 -3.08
N ARG A 104 -11.67 36.54 -1.74
CA ARG A 104 -12.90 36.17 -1.01
C ARG A 104 -14.05 37.17 -1.22
N GLY A 105 -13.74 38.42 -1.61
CA GLY A 105 -14.74 39.43 -1.97
C GLY A 105 -15.20 39.42 -3.43
N VAL A 106 -14.62 38.54 -4.28
CA VAL A 106 -14.92 38.51 -5.71
C VAL A 106 -16.21 37.68 -5.95
N SER A 107 -17.11 38.20 -6.76
CA SER A 107 -18.35 37.50 -7.16
C SER A 107 -18.00 36.19 -7.86
N GLY A 108 -18.71 35.11 -7.49
CA GLY A 108 -18.49 33.76 -8.01
C GLY A 108 -17.43 32.95 -7.24
N VAL A 109 -16.69 33.57 -6.34
CA VAL A 109 -15.76 32.88 -5.44
C VAL A 109 -16.50 32.41 -4.19
N GLN A 110 -16.36 31.14 -3.85
CA GLN A 110 -16.97 30.50 -2.68
C GLN A 110 -16.01 30.41 -1.51
N LYS A 111 -14.76 29.99 -1.76
CA LYS A 111 -13.69 29.92 -0.76
C LYS A 111 -12.34 30.26 -1.41
N VAL A 112 -11.41 30.77 -0.62
CA VAL A 112 -9.99 30.93 -1.00
C VAL A 112 -9.12 30.64 0.19
N GLY A 113 -8.09 29.82 -0.01
CA GLY A 113 -7.10 29.50 1.02
C GLY A 113 -5.73 29.20 0.45
N ALA A 114 -4.69 29.54 1.21
CA ALA A 114 -3.32 29.13 0.93
C ALA A 114 -3.17 27.64 1.18
N THR A 115 -2.44 26.93 0.31
CA THR A 115 -2.21 25.49 0.43
C THR A 115 -0.92 25.17 1.16
N ARG A 116 -0.08 26.15 1.41
CA ARG A 116 1.25 26.01 2.03
C ARG A 116 1.64 27.23 2.84
N THR A 117 2.52 27.04 3.82
CA THR A 117 3.14 28.13 4.59
C THR A 117 4.53 28.50 4.05
N SER A 118 5.15 27.63 3.25
CA SER A 118 6.39 27.88 2.50
C SER A 118 6.14 28.58 1.18
N ASP A 119 7.20 29.13 0.57
CA ASP A 119 7.13 29.70 -0.77
C ASP A 119 6.99 28.61 -1.83
N VAL A 120 6.28 28.92 -2.93
CA VAL A 120 6.30 28.09 -4.13
C VAL A 120 7.73 28.07 -4.67
N PRO A 121 8.36 26.91 -4.85
CA PRO A 121 9.75 26.84 -5.32
C PRO A 121 9.86 27.29 -6.79
N ALA A 122 11.02 27.81 -7.14
CA ALA A 122 11.26 28.40 -8.47
C ALA A 122 11.13 27.40 -9.62
N ASP A 123 11.35 26.10 -9.36
CA ASP A 123 11.25 25.02 -10.34
C ASP A 123 9.80 24.53 -10.58
N ALA A 124 8.82 25.04 -9.82
CA ALA A 124 7.41 24.67 -9.98
C ALA A 124 6.87 24.91 -11.41
N TYR A 125 7.41 25.92 -12.10
CA TYR A 125 7.00 26.24 -13.47
C TYR A 125 7.54 25.23 -14.51
N ASN A 126 8.77 24.76 -14.32
CA ASN A 126 9.43 23.81 -15.21
C ASN A 126 10.28 22.82 -14.41
N PRO A 127 9.65 21.86 -13.73
CA PRO A 127 10.37 20.93 -12.89
C PRO A 127 11.32 20.04 -13.71
N ALA A 128 12.49 19.75 -13.13
CA ALA A 128 13.40 18.76 -13.70
C ALA A 128 12.77 17.38 -13.69
N LEU A 129 13.08 16.58 -14.71
CA LEU A 129 12.66 15.17 -14.72
C LEU A 129 13.48 14.40 -13.68
N PRO A 130 12.86 13.50 -12.89
CA PRO A 130 13.58 12.60 -12.00
C PRO A 130 14.57 11.72 -12.77
N ALA A 131 15.69 11.42 -12.12
CA ALA A 131 16.69 10.53 -12.70
C ALA A 131 16.12 9.12 -12.90
N ASN A 132 16.62 8.41 -13.91
CA ASN A 132 16.36 6.98 -14.06
C ASN A 132 17.40 6.22 -13.22
N PRO A 133 17.02 5.51 -12.14
CA PRO A 133 17.97 4.82 -11.31
C PRO A 133 18.61 3.63 -12.06
N ALA A 134 19.90 3.42 -11.85
CA ALA A 134 20.59 2.23 -12.38
C ALA A 134 19.99 0.97 -11.74
N GLN A 135 19.58 0.00 -12.55
CA GLN A 135 18.95 -1.22 -12.09
C GLN A 135 19.96 -2.25 -11.63
N SER A 136 19.77 -2.82 -10.43
CA SER A 136 20.51 -3.97 -9.93
C SER A 136 19.89 -5.29 -10.41
N THR A 137 20.64 -6.38 -10.29
CA THR A 137 20.12 -7.72 -10.61
C THR A 137 19.14 -8.19 -9.54
N THR A 138 17.99 -8.71 -9.96
CA THR A 138 16.97 -9.28 -9.06
C THR A 138 17.37 -10.68 -8.61
N PRO A 139 17.13 -11.02 -7.33
CA PRO A 139 17.22 -12.39 -6.87
C PRO A 139 16.28 -13.32 -7.66
N ALA A 140 16.74 -14.53 -7.95
CA ALA A 140 15.88 -15.56 -8.53
C ALA A 140 14.88 -16.07 -7.47
N GLY A 141 13.68 -16.48 -7.93
CA GLY A 141 12.63 -17.00 -7.08
C GLY A 141 11.66 -15.93 -6.56
N GLU A 142 10.48 -16.35 -6.22
CA GLU A 142 9.36 -15.52 -5.70
C GLU A 142 8.77 -16.20 -4.47
N PRO A 143 9.45 -16.18 -3.31
CA PRO A 143 8.90 -16.78 -2.10
C PRO A 143 7.60 -16.09 -1.71
N VAL A 144 6.61 -16.88 -1.29
CA VAL A 144 5.37 -16.33 -0.73
C VAL A 144 5.71 -15.65 0.60
N ARG A 145 5.39 -14.36 0.70
CA ARG A 145 5.66 -13.59 1.91
C ARG A 145 4.55 -13.77 2.93
N ALA A 146 4.90 -13.63 4.22
CA ALA A 146 3.97 -13.80 5.33
C ALA A 146 2.77 -12.83 5.25
N ASP A 147 2.99 -11.58 4.84
CA ASP A 147 1.96 -10.57 4.62
C ASP A 147 0.94 -11.00 3.55
N MET A 148 1.40 -11.62 2.46
CA MET A 148 0.54 -12.14 1.39
C MET A 148 -0.28 -13.35 1.85
N SER A 149 0.33 -14.27 2.60
CA SER A 149 -0.39 -15.42 3.18
C SER A 149 -1.39 -14.97 4.25
N GLN A 150 -1.06 -13.95 5.04
CA GLN A 150 -1.93 -13.43 6.09
C GLN A 150 -3.27 -12.92 5.54
N ILE A 151 -3.27 -12.30 4.36
CA ILE A 151 -4.49 -11.86 3.65
C ILE A 151 -4.98 -12.86 2.59
N LYS A 152 -4.35 -14.04 2.48
CA LYS A 152 -4.64 -15.11 1.51
C LYS A 152 -4.50 -14.68 0.04
N ALA A 153 -3.60 -13.75 -0.24
CA ALA A 153 -3.31 -13.34 -1.62
C ALA A 153 -2.69 -14.47 -2.44
N ASP A 154 -1.82 -15.27 -1.82
CA ASP A 154 -1.22 -16.48 -2.40
C ASP A 154 -2.27 -17.50 -2.88
N GLN A 155 -3.37 -17.64 -2.14
CA GLN A 155 -4.49 -18.50 -2.51
C GLN A 155 -5.38 -17.84 -3.58
N ALA A 156 -5.56 -16.51 -3.50
CA ALA A 156 -6.33 -15.77 -4.48
C ALA A 156 -5.72 -15.85 -5.89
N TRP A 157 -4.39 -15.86 -6.02
CA TRP A 157 -3.71 -15.94 -7.34
C TRP A 157 -4.04 -17.20 -8.12
N ALA A 158 -4.40 -18.30 -7.45
CA ALA A 158 -4.83 -19.53 -8.12
C ALA A 158 -6.26 -19.41 -8.70
N VAL A 159 -7.08 -18.49 -8.18
CA VAL A 159 -8.45 -18.24 -8.63
C VAL A 159 -8.46 -17.09 -9.65
N ASN A 160 -7.90 -15.95 -9.29
CA ASN A 160 -7.77 -14.76 -10.14
C ASN A 160 -6.62 -13.89 -9.61
N ALA A 161 -5.57 -13.76 -10.39
CA ALA A 161 -4.40 -12.95 -10.05
C ALA A 161 -4.53 -11.46 -10.45
N GLY A 162 -5.69 -11.05 -10.93
CA GLY A 162 -5.95 -9.72 -11.47
C GLY A 162 -6.05 -9.70 -12.99
N SER A 163 -6.59 -8.62 -13.52
CA SER A 163 -6.77 -8.40 -14.97
C SER A 163 -6.01 -7.17 -15.44
N SER A 164 -5.31 -7.27 -16.57
CA SER A 164 -4.63 -6.14 -17.22
C SER A 164 -5.57 -5.03 -17.72
N SER A 165 -6.88 -5.28 -17.73
CA SER A 165 -7.89 -4.25 -17.99
C SER A 165 -8.18 -3.36 -16.78
N VAL A 166 -7.76 -3.77 -15.58
CA VAL A 166 -7.91 -2.99 -14.34
C VAL A 166 -6.68 -2.12 -14.15
N LYS A 167 -6.91 -0.81 -14.05
CA LYS A 167 -5.88 0.20 -13.82
C LYS A 167 -5.94 0.68 -12.37
N VAL A 168 -4.78 0.66 -11.71
CA VAL A 168 -4.60 1.16 -10.34
C VAL A 168 -3.68 2.37 -10.36
N GLY A 169 -4.11 3.47 -9.75
CA GLY A 169 -3.30 4.67 -9.58
C GLY A 169 -2.50 4.62 -8.28
N ILE A 170 -1.20 4.85 -8.35
CA ILE A 170 -0.33 5.03 -7.18
C ILE A 170 -0.07 6.54 -7.03
N LEU A 171 -0.84 7.18 -6.13
CA LEU A 171 -0.68 8.59 -5.79
C LEU A 171 0.36 8.69 -4.67
N ASP A 172 1.62 9.01 -5.02
CA ASP A 172 2.73 8.88 -4.08
C ASP A 172 3.98 9.67 -4.57
N THR A 173 5.17 9.31 -4.08
CA THR A 173 6.46 9.91 -4.49
C THR A 173 6.86 9.60 -5.94
N GLY A 174 6.09 8.78 -6.63
CA GLY A 174 6.38 8.27 -7.96
C GLY A 174 6.68 6.77 -7.95
N VAL A 175 6.96 6.19 -9.11
CA VAL A 175 7.27 4.75 -9.26
C VAL A 175 8.47 4.58 -10.19
N ASP A 176 9.39 3.68 -9.84
CA ASP A 176 10.47 3.24 -10.74
C ASP A 176 9.89 2.34 -11.83
N ASP A 177 9.65 2.93 -12.99
CA ASP A 177 9.08 2.27 -14.17
C ASP A 177 10.02 1.26 -14.83
N GLN A 178 11.30 1.22 -14.41
CA GLN A 178 12.32 0.29 -14.92
C GLN A 178 12.53 -0.92 -14.00
N HIS A 179 11.96 -0.88 -12.77
CA HIS A 179 12.11 -1.99 -11.84
C HIS A 179 11.52 -3.27 -12.43
N GLN A 180 12.28 -4.35 -12.46
CA GLN A 180 11.96 -5.59 -13.17
C GLN A 180 10.66 -6.28 -12.72
N ASP A 181 10.22 -6.06 -11.46
CA ASP A 181 8.95 -6.58 -10.96
C ASP A 181 7.80 -5.59 -11.20
N ILE A 182 8.09 -4.34 -11.53
CA ILE A 182 7.09 -3.30 -11.80
C ILE A 182 6.85 -3.16 -13.31
N ALA A 183 7.92 -3.14 -14.10
CA ALA A 183 7.89 -2.87 -15.55
C ALA A 183 6.87 -3.72 -16.33
N PRO A 184 6.64 -5.02 -16.04
CA PRO A 184 5.65 -5.82 -16.76
C PRO A 184 4.21 -5.31 -16.59
N ASN A 185 3.91 -4.69 -15.45
CA ASN A 185 2.58 -4.19 -15.08
C ASN A 185 2.47 -2.67 -15.20
N PHE A 186 3.57 -1.98 -15.49
CA PHE A 186 3.57 -0.52 -15.55
C PHE A 186 2.82 0.01 -16.78
N ASN A 187 1.97 1.01 -16.56
CA ASN A 187 1.20 1.69 -17.59
C ASN A 187 1.69 3.14 -17.75
N ALA A 188 2.69 3.33 -18.58
CA ALA A 188 3.28 4.64 -18.83
C ALA A 188 2.30 5.63 -19.49
N ALA A 189 1.32 5.14 -20.28
CA ALA A 189 0.39 5.99 -21.02
C ALA A 189 -0.54 6.81 -20.11
N ASP A 190 -0.89 6.26 -18.93
CA ASP A 190 -1.74 6.94 -17.96
C ASP A 190 -0.93 7.43 -16.73
N SER A 191 0.40 7.32 -16.77
CA SER A 191 1.28 7.83 -15.71
C SER A 191 1.60 9.31 -15.89
N VAL A 192 1.73 10.04 -14.78
CA VAL A 192 1.84 11.50 -14.78
C VAL A 192 2.58 11.99 -13.53
N SER A 193 3.17 13.17 -13.60
CA SER A 193 3.47 13.96 -12.41
C SER A 193 2.39 15.02 -12.22
N CYS A 194 1.81 15.06 -11.04
CA CYS A 194 0.92 16.11 -10.56
C CYS A 194 1.60 17.06 -9.56
N ALA A 195 2.92 16.95 -9.40
CA ALA A 195 3.66 17.90 -8.56
C ALA A 195 3.35 19.36 -8.96
N TYR A 196 3.18 20.19 -7.95
CA TYR A 196 2.76 21.60 -8.06
C TYR A 196 1.33 21.82 -8.58
N GLY A 197 0.49 20.76 -8.63
CA GLY A 197 -0.93 20.89 -8.97
C GLY A 197 -1.23 21.07 -10.46
N LYS A 198 -0.36 20.56 -11.34
CA LYS A 198 -0.55 20.58 -12.80
C LYS A 198 -0.01 19.28 -13.42
N PRO A 199 -0.76 18.64 -14.34
CA PRO A 199 -0.28 17.44 -15.01
C PRO A 199 0.97 17.69 -15.86
N ASP A 200 2.01 16.88 -15.63
CA ASP A 200 3.20 16.79 -16.47
C ASP A 200 3.31 15.36 -17.02
N THR A 201 3.03 15.21 -18.31
CA THR A 201 2.99 13.93 -19.02
C THR A 201 4.30 13.60 -19.75
N ARG A 202 5.36 14.41 -19.55
CA ARG A 202 6.67 14.10 -20.14
C ARG A 202 7.17 12.75 -19.65
N ALA A 203 7.71 11.93 -20.57
CA ALA A 203 8.19 10.61 -20.24
C ALA A 203 9.20 10.64 -19.07
N GLY A 204 8.93 9.87 -18.03
CA GLY A 204 9.72 9.82 -16.80
C GLY A 204 9.38 10.88 -15.76
N SER A 205 8.46 11.81 -16.00
CA SER A 205 8.01 12.79 -14.99
C SER A 205 7.41 12.12 -13.75
N TRP A 206 6.84 10.94 -13.94
CA TRP A 206 6.19 10.09 -12.93
C TRP A 206 7.14 9.25 -12.07
N ARG A 207 8.47 9.28 -12.35
CA ARG A 207 9.44 8.47 -11.63
C ARG A 207 9.57 8.90 -10.18
N ASP A 208 9.99 7.95 -9.37
CA ASP A 208 10.11 8.11 -7.93
C ASP A 208 11.19 9.15 -7.56
N VAL A 209 10.82 10.10 -6.72
CA VAL A 209 11.74 11.11 -6.16
C VAL A 209 12.17 10.76 -4.73
N GLY A 210 11.69 9.62 -4.23
CA GLY A 210 12.01 9.02 -2.96
C GLY A 210 12.29 7.53 -3.12
N ASP A 211 11.61 6.71 -2.33
CA ASP A 211 11.61 5.26 -2.43
C ASP A 211 10.26 4.65 -2.00
N HIS A 212 9.34 5.52 -1.57
CA HIS A 212 8.09 5.12 -0.95
C HIS A 212 7.07 4.63 -1.98
N GLY A 213 6.83 5.37 -3.06
CA GLY A 213 5.84 5.01 -4.07
C GLY A 213 6.20 3.73 -4.84
N THR A 214 7.50 3.48 -5.07
CA THR A 214 7.94 2.21 -5.67
C THR A 214 7.68 1.03 -4.75
N HIS A 215 7.86 1.20 -3.43
CA HIS A 215 7.56 0.16 -2.44
C HIS A 215 6.07 -0.16 -2.39
N VAL A 216 5.24 0.87 -2.35
CA VAL A 216 3.78 0.79 -2.41
C VAL A 216 3.31 0.08 -3.68
N ALA A 217 3.83 0.49 -4.85
CA ALA A 217 3.49 -0.09 -6.14
C ALA A 217 3.77 -1.60 -6.20
N GLY A 218 4.92 -2.04 -5.66
CA GLY A 218 5.27 -3.46 -5.60
C GLY A 218 4.35 -4.26 -4.69
N THR A 219 3.92 -3.69 -3.58
CA THR A 219 2.94 -4.34 -2.68
C THR A 219 1.59 -4.53 -3.37
N VAL A 220 1.12 -3.53 -4.16
CA VAL A 220 -0.11 -3.68 -4.95
C VAL A 220 0.04 -4.74 -6.03
N ALA A 221 1.07 -4.64 -6.90
CA ALA A 221 1.06 -5.37 -8.14
C ALA A 221 2.46 -5.67 -8.73
N ALA A 222 3.47 -5.97 -7.90
CA ALA A 222 4.68 -6.58 -8.42
C ALA A 222 4.32 -7.82 -9.23
N ALA A 223 4.91 -7.96 -10.42
CA ALA A 223 4.53 -8.99 -11.38
C ALA A 223 4.95 -10.38 -10.90
N LYS A 224 4.13 -11.39 -11.15
CA LYS A 224 4.50 -12.81 -10.93
C LYS A 224 5.35 -13.28 -12.11
N ASN A 225 6.67 -13.15 -12.01
CA ASN A 225 7.61 -13.32 -13.12
C ASN A 225 8.80 -14.26 -12.80
N GLY A 226 8.77 -14.95 -11.64
CA GLY A 226 9.81 -15.86 -11.19
C GLY A 226 10.97 -15.18 -10.49
N LYS A 227 10.82 -13.90 -10.09
CA LYS A 227 11.90 -13.09 -9.50
C LYS A 227 11.35 -12.20 -8.38
N GLY A 228 12.19 -11.95 -7.38
CA GLY A 228 11.96 -10.94 -6.36
C GLY A 228 10.68 -11.15 -5.54
N VAL A 229 9.64 -10.34 -5.77
CA VAL A 229 8.40 -10.35 -4.99
C VAL A 229 7.16 -10.38 -5.88
N VAL A 230 6.05 -10.85 -5.32
CA VAL A 230 4.73 -10.82 -5.99
C VAL A 230 3.81 -9.88 -5.21
N GLY A 231 3.12 -8.97 -5.89
CA GLY A 231 2.11 -8.09 -5.29
C GLY A 231 0.78 -8.80 -5.04
N VAL A 232 -0.15 -8.12 -4.35
CA VAL A 232 -1.48 -8.67 -4.06
C VAL A 232 -2.25 -8.99 -5.34
N ALA A 233 -2.18 -8.13 -6.34
CA ALA A 233 -2.88 -8.25 -7.63
C ALA A 233 -1.88 -8.22 -8.81
N PRO A 234 -1.04 -9.26 -8.98
CA PRO A 234 0.09 -9.22 -9.92
C PRO A 234 -0.30 -9.17 -11.40
N GLY A 235 -1.58 -9.24 -11.74
CA GLY A 235 -2.10 -9.18 -13.11
C GLY A 235 -2.71 -7.82 -13.50
N VAL A 236 -2.82 -6.84 -12.59
CA VAL A 236 -3.38 -5.53 -12.89
C VAL A 236 -2.34 -4.56 -13.45
N LYS A 237 -2.77 -3.45 -14.03
CA LYS A 237 -1.88 -2.38 -14.48
C LYS A 237 -1.72 -1.30 -13.43
N ILE A 238 -0.48 -0.83 -13.24
CA ILE A 238 -0.12 0.25 -12.31
C ILE A 238 0.21 1.50 -13.11
N SER A 239 -0.40 2.62 -12.75
CA SER A 239 -0.02 3.94 -13.23
C SER A 239 0.53 4.77 -12.07
N SER A 240 1.70 5.37 -12.26
CA SER A 240 2.26 6.30 -11.30
C SER A 240 1.62 7.67 -11.46
N VAL A 241 1.06 8.20 -10.38
CA VAL A 241 0.63 9.58 -10.27
C VAL A 241 1.50 10.24 -9.22
N ARG A 242 2.65 10.76 -9.64
CA ARG A 242 3.57 11.40 -8.69
C ARG A 242 3.00 12.71 -8.20
N ILE A 243 2.60 12.77 -6.94
CA ILE A 243 2.06 13.97 -6.30
C ILE A 243 3.06 14.61 -5.32
N ALA A 244 4.16 13.93 -4.99
CA ALA A 244 5.25 14.52 -4.22
C ALA A 244 6.02 15.56 -5.03
N GLU A 245 6.32 16.70 -4.41
CA GLU A 245 7.21 17.69 -5.00
C GLU A 245 8.67 17.20 -4.94
N PRO A 246 9.46 17.36 -6.01
CA PRO A 246 10.80 16.79 -6.08
C PRO A 246 11.77 17.31 -5.01
N THR A 247 11.57 18.54 -4.57
CA THR A 247 12.49 19.25 -3.66
C THR A 247 12.14 19.05 -2.20
N SER A 248 10.85 19.06 -1.87
CA SER A 248 10.34 18.96 -0.49
C SER A 248 9.92 17.54 -0.12
N SER A 249 9.57 16.71 -1.09
CA SER A 249 8.89 15.41 -0.94
C SER A 249 7.51 15.54 -0.27
N LEU A 250 6.93 16.74 -0.22
CA LEU A 250 5.62 17.00 0.37
C LEU A 250 4.48 16.86 -0.64
N PHE A 251 3.29 16.57 -0.13
CA PHE A 251 2.06 16.25 -0.87
C PHE A 251 1.02 17.36 -0.68
N PHE A 252 1.20 18.50 -1.32
CA PHE A 252 0.27 19.64 -1.15
C PHE A 252 -1.09 19.40 -1.79
N ALA A 253 -2.09 20.15 -1.32
CA ALA A 253 -3.49 19.97 -1.73
C ALA A 253 -3.71 20.08 -3.24
N GLU A 254 -3.06 21.03 -3.92
CA GLU A 254 -3.12 21.19 -5.37
C GLU A 254 -2.60 19.96 -6.13
N ASN A 255 -1.60 19.28 -5.58
CA ASN A 255 -1.04 18.04 -6.16
C ASN A 255 -2.03 16.89 -6.03
N THR A 256 -2.64 16.73 -4.85
CA THR A 256 -3.67 15.73 -4.57
C THR A 256 -4.91 15.94 -5.45
N ILE A 257 -5.36 17.21 -5.62
CA ILE A 257 -6.46 17.57 -6.53
C ILE A 257 -6.15 17.13 -7.96
N CYS A 258 -4.96 17.47 -8.46
CA CYS A 258 -4.50 17.05 -9.79
C CYS A 258 -4.55 15.51 -9.91
N GLY A 259 -4.04 14.81 -8.91
CA GLY A 259 -4.00 13.34 -8.91
C GLY A 259 -5.37 12.68 -8.95
N PHE A 260 -6.33 13.15 -8.16
CA PHE A 260 -7.69 12.61 -8.16
C PHE A 260 -8.43 12.92 -9.45
N VAL A 261 -8.33 14.14 -9.99
CA VAL A 261 -8.94 14.47 -11.29
C VAL A 261 -8.34 13.60 -12.38
N TRP A 262 -7.01 13.44 -12.40
CA TRP A 262 -6.33 12.55 -13.34
C TRP A 262 -6.83 11.10 -13.24
N ALA A 263 -6.97 10.58 -12.02
CA ALA A 263 -7.46 9.23 -11.78
C ALA A 263 -8.87 9.00 -12.37
N GLY A 264 -9.76 9.95 -12.14
CA GLY A 264 -11.12 9.91 -12.69
C GLY A 264 -11.14 9.96 -14.22
N ASP A 265 -10.37 10.87 -14.83
CA ASP A 265 -10.35 11.09 -16.27
C ASP A 265 -9.69 9.92 -17.03
N HIS A 266 -8.75 9.20 -16.40
CA HIS A 266 -8.04 8.06 -17.00
C HIS A 266 -8.64 6.69 -16.62
N GLY A 267 -9.76 6.69 -15.88
CA GLY A 267 -10.54 5.49 -15.58
C GLY A 267 -9.82 4.51 -14.65
N PHE A 268 -9.04 5.02 -13.70
CA PHE A 268 -8.49 4.18 -12.63
C PHE A 268 -9.64 3.62 -11.79
N LYS A 269 -9.58 2.33 -11.50
CA LYS A 269 -10.62 1.67 -10.71
C LYS A 269 -10.40 1.81 -9.22
N VAL A 270 -9.12 1.87 -8.82
CA VAL A 270 -8.71 2.05 -7.44
C VAL A 270 -7.48 2.96 -7.42
N THR A 271 -7.36 3.82 -6.42
CA THR A 271 -6.11 4.53 -6.13
C THR A 271 -5.59 4.15 -4.75
N ASN A 272 -4.25 4.11 -4.62
CA ASN A 272 -3.58 4.02 -3.33
C ASN A 272 -3.08 5.40 -2.91
N ASN A 273 -3.36 5.79 -1.66
CA ASN A 273 -3.03 7.07 -1.08
C ASN A 273 -2.35 6.83 0.27
N SER A 274 -1.02 6.69 0.24
CA SER A 274 -0.22 6.40 1.44
C SER A 274 0.47 7.66 1.97
N TYR A 275 -0.30 8.75 2.13
CA TYR A 275 0.16 10.07 2.56
C TYR A 275 -0.98 10.83 3.26
N TYR A 276 -0.66 11.92 3.94
CA TYR A 276 -1.61 12.98 4.26
C TYR A 276 -1.29 14.25 3.44
N THR A 277 -2.30 15.10 3.26
CA THR A 277 -2.16 16.34 2.47
C THR A 277 -1.45 17.41 3.29
N ASP A 278 -0.19 17.66 2.93
CA ASP A 278 0.66 18.68 3.56
C ASP A 278 0.12 20.11 3.36
N PRO A 279 0.46 21.07 4.24
CA PRO A 279 1.37 20.91 5.39
C PRO A 279 0.65 20.60 6.71
N TRP A 280 -0.66 20.36 6.67
CA TRP A 280 -1.47 20.16 7.86
C TRP A 280 -1.82 18.68 8.02
N GLN A 281 -1.36 18.03 9.09
CA GLN A 281 -1.80 16.67 9.40
C GLN A 281 -3.31 16.61 9.60
N PHE A 282 -3.87 17.61 10.27
CA PHE A 282 -5.32 17.76 10.39
C PHE A 282 -5.74 19.12 9.87
N ASN A 283 -6.64 19.15 8.92
CA ASN A 283 -7.23 20.35 8.34
C ASN A 283 -8.53 20.69 9.07
N CYS A 284 -8.63 21.92 9.61
CA CYS A 284 -9.75 22.37 10.42
C CYS A 284 -10.67 23.30 9.63
N PRO A 285 -12.01 23.07 9.60
CA PRO A 285 -12.94 23.85 8.79
C PRO A 285 -13.18 25.28 9.28
N ASP A 286 -12.80 25.61 10.50
CA ASP A 286 -12.84 26.96 11.07
C ASP A 286 -11.65 27.84 10.66
N ASN A 287 -10.61 27.25 10.08
CA ASN A 287 -9.52 27.98 9.43
C ASN A 287 -9.84 28.18 7.95
N LEU A 288 -9.83 29.41 7.46
CA LEU A 288 -10.25 29.74 6.09
C LEU A 288 -9.38 29.08 5.02
N ASP A 289 -8.08 28.93 5.26
CA ASP A 289 -7.16 28.31 4.32
C ASP A 289 -7.38 26.81 4.28
N GLN A 290 -7.46 26.16 5.44
CA GLN A 290 -7.71 24.73 5.57
C GLN A 290 -9.14 24.36 5.09
N ALA A 291 -10.13 25.22 5.29
CA ALA A 291 -11.47 25.02 4.75
C ALA A 291 -11.51 25.00 3.21
N ALA A 292 -10.62 25.76 2.54
CA ALA A 292 -10.49 25.70 1.09
C ALA A 292 -9.76 24.41 0.65
N ILE A 293 -8.78 23.93 1.42
CA ILE A 293 -8.10 22.64 1.20
C ILE A 293 -9.12 21.50 1.29
N ILE A 294 -9.86 21.41 2.40
CA ILE A 294 -10.90 20.37 2.60
C ILE A 294 -11.86 20.35 1.43
N GLU A 295 -12.41 21.53 1.06
CA GLU A 295 -13.38 21.64 -0.02
C GLU A 295 -12.79 21.22 -1.37
N GLY A 296 -11.60 21.71 -1.72
CA GLY A 296 -10.96 21.44 -3.00
C GLY A 296 -10.62 19.95 -3.18
N VAL A 297 -10.01 19.34 -2.17
CA VAL A 297 -9.62 17.92 -2.24
C VAL A 297 -10.86 17.01 -2.20
N ASN A 298 -11.87 17.33 -1.36
CA ASN A 298 -13.11 16.57 -1.32
C ASN A 298 -13.85 16.56 -2.67
N ARG A 299 -13.89 17.71 -3.37
CA ARG A 299 -14.48 17.78 -4.72
C ARG A 299 -13.73 16.93 -5.75
N ALA A 300 -12.40 16.93 -5.68
CA ALA A 300 -11.58 16.12 -6.59
C ALA A 300 -11.76 14.62 -6.31
N GLN A 301 -11.83 14.23 -5.02
CA GLN A 301 -12.11 12.86 -4.59
C GLN A 301 -13.51 12.43 -5.07
N ALA A 302 -14.55 13.23 -4.80
CA ALA A 302 -15.92 12.93 -5.23
C ALA A 302 -16.06 12.86 -6.76
N TYR A 303 -15.29 13.67 -7.50
CA TYR A 303 -15.21 13.60 -8.96
C TYR A 303 -14.63 12.25 -9.41
N ALA A 304 -13.51 11.83 -8.83
CA ALA A 304 -12.89 10.53 -9.15
C ALA A 304 -13.83 9.36 -8.81
N GLU A 305 -14.49 9.39 -7.64
CA GLU A 305 -15.48 8.39 -7.24
C GLU A 305 -16.67 8.35 -8.21
N GLY A 306 -17.21 9.52 -8.60
CA GLY A 306 -18.26 9.64 -9.61
C GLY A 306 -17.87 9.10 -10.99
N LYS A 307 -16.58 9.03 -11.30
CA LYS A 307 -16.02 8.39 -12.51
C LYS A 307 -15.74 6.90 -12.32
N GLY A 308 -15.98 6.35 -11.15
CA GLY A 308 -15.83 4.92 -10.84
C GLY A 308 -14.50 4.53 -10.23
N SER A 309 -13.75 5.48 -9.64
CA SER A 309 -12.48 5.25 -8.95
C SER A 309 -12.71 5.22 -7.43
N LEU A 310 -12.33 4.13 -6.75
CA LEU A 310 -12.30 4.03 -5.30
C LEU A 310 -10.95 4.56 -4.78
N GLN A 311 -10.96 5.35 -3.72
CA GLN A 311 -9.76 5.79 -3.03
C GLN A 311 -9.54 4.96 -1.77
N VAL A 312 -8.32 4.43 -1.60
CA VAL A 312 -7.86 3.70 -0.41
C VAL A 312 -6.73 4.51 0.22
N ALA A 313 -6.81 4.79 1.50
CA ALA A 313 -5.85 5.64 2.20
C ALA A 313 -5.32 5.03 3.48
N ALA A 314 -4.07 5.34 3.81
CA ALA A 314 -3.42 4.96 5.06
C ALA A 314 -3.96 5.78 6.23
N ALA A 315 -4.17 5.15 7.39
CA ALA A 315 -4.74 5.82 8.57
C ALA A 315 -3.75 6.76 9.31
N GLY A 316 -2.44 6.69 8.99
CA GLY A 316 -1.39 7.45 9.70
C GLY A 316 -0.65 6.64 10.76
N ASN A 317 0.49 7.17 11.24
CA ASN A 317 1.50 6.40 11.98
C ASN A 317 1.87 6.97 13.36
N GLU A 318 1.04 7.82 13.93
CA GLU A 318 1.30 8.53 15.18
C GLU A 318 0.60 7.90 16.39
N ASN A 319 -0.09 6.76 16.17
CA ASN A 319 -0.92 6.09 17.17
C ASN A 319 -2.01 7.02 17.76
N TYR A 320 -2.55 7.91 16.93
CA TYR A 320 -3.65 8.80 17.29
C TYR A 320 -4.99 8.08 17.31
N ASP A 321 -5.85 8.49 18.22
CA ASP A 321 -7.27 8.20 18.19
C ASP A 321 -7.98 9.22 17.28
N LEU A 322 -8.27 8.83 16.04
CA LEU A 322 -8.91 9.69 15.05
C LEU A 322 -10.37 10.01 15.40
N ALA A 323 -10.99 9.21 16.27
CA ALA A 323 -12.34 9.47 16.77
C ALA A 323 -12.36 10.49 17.92
N HIS A 324 -11.22 10.78 18.56
CA HIS A 324 -11.11 11.70 19.70
C HIS A 324 -9.89 12.61 19.59
N LYS A 325 -9.80 13.36 18.49
CA LYS A 325 -8.69 14.29 18.22
C LYS A 325 -8.71 15.47 19.18
N THR A 326 -7.56 15.83 19.73
CA THR A 326 -7.42 16.96 20.69
C THR A 326 -6.27 17.90 20.35
N THR A 327 -5.18 17.38 19.80
CA THR A 327 -3.94 18.13 19.62
C THR A 327 -3.24 17.71 18.36
N ASP A 328 -2.65 18.67 17.65
CA ASP A 328 -1.72 18.46 16.55
C ASP A 328 -0.42 19.19 16.87
N THR A 329 0.68 18.48 16.84
CA THR A 329 2.02 19.02 17.14
C THR A 329 2.98 18.93 15.96
N ALA A 330 2.52 18.40 14.82
CA ALA A 330 3.32 18.14 13.63
C ALA A 330 3.18 19.20 12.54
N SER A 331 2.15 20.05 12.64
CA SER A 331 1.80 21.00 11.58
C SER A 331 2.12 22.47 11.92
N PRO A 332 2.45 23.30 10.90
CA PRO A 332 2.69 22.91 9.52
C PRO A 332 4.07 22.24 9.38
N ASN A 333 4.21 21.24 8.49
CA ASN A 333 5.49 20.54 8.31
C ASN A 333 6.36 21.10 7.16
N ASP A 334 5.86 22.08 6.43
CA ASP A 334 6.61 22.82 5.41
C ASP A 334 7.34 24.06 5.98
N SER A 335 7.19 24.32 7.27
CA SER A 335 7.85 25.36 8.06
C SER A 335 8.01 24.93 9.51
N THR A 336 8.04 25.85 10.48
CA THR A 336 8.16 25.49 11.90
C THR A 336 6.81 25.00 12.45
N PRO A 337 6.71 23.74 12.90
CA PRO A 337 5.49 23.23 13.52
C PRO A 337 5.12 23.99 14.79
N VAL A 338 3.81 24.10 15.03
CA VAL A 338 3.25 24.71 16.24
C VAL A 338 2.22 23.75 16.87
N THR A 339 2.16 23.72 18.19
CA THR A 339 1.12 22.96 18.88
C THR A 339 -0.24 23.62 18.66
N ARG A 340 -1.19 22.87 18.11
CA ARG A 340 -2.56 23.32 17.85
C ARG A 340 -3.55 22.49 18.66
N ASN A 341 -4.53 23.16 19.31
CA ASN A 341 -5.72 22.47 19.79
C ASN A 341 -6.65 22.23 18.62
N ILE A 342 -7.04 20.99 18.42
CA ILE A 342 -7.93 20.56 17.33
C ILE A 342 -9.15 19.85 17.92
N THR A 343 -10.13 19.56 17.06
CA THR A 343 -11.34 18.82 17.41
C THR A 343 -11.61 17.75 16.36
N ASN A 344 -12.61 16.90 16.60
CA ASN A 344 -13.03 15.91 15.60
C ASN A 344 -13.56 16.52 14.29
N ALA A 345 -13.85 17.83 14.25
CA ALA A 345 -14.18 18.52 13.01
C ALA A 345 -12.96 18.72 12.10
N CYS A 346 -11.75 18.65 12.64
CA CYS A 346 -10.53 18.68 11.85
C CYS A 346 -10.29 17.29 11.24
N VAL A 347 -9.97 17.22 9.96
CA VAL A 347 -9.86 15.97 9.21
C VAL A 347 -8.46 15.74 8.66
N ASP A 348 -8.01 14.51 8.70
CA ASP A 348 -6.85 14.02 7.93
C ASP A 348 -7.27 13.79 6.47
N ILE A 349 -6.55 14.38 5.55
CA ILE A 349 -6.86 14.32 4.11
C ILE A 349 -5.77 13.53 3.38
N PRO A 350 -6.15 12.50 2.55
CA PRO A 350 -7.51 12.15 2.14
C PRO A 350 -8.23 11.14 3.05
N THR A 351 -7.59 10.64 4.08
CA THR A 351 -7.99 9.52 4.93
C THR A 351 -9.43 9.61 5.44
N GLU A 352 -9.82 10.77 5.98
CA GLU A 352 -11.14 10.98 6.58
C GLU A 352 -12.16 11.65 5.62
N LEU A 353 -11.86 11.73 4.32
CA LEU A 353 -12.84 12.24 3.36
C LEU A 353 -13.94 11.21 3.10
N PRO A 354 -15.19 11.66 2.89
CA PRO A 354 -16.30 10.76 2.57
C PRO A 354 -15.99 9.88 1.35
N GLY A 355 -16.23 8.58 1.47
CA GLY A 355 -16.04 7.63 0.38
C GLY A 355 -14.63 7.02 0.28
N VAL A 356 -13.66 7.51 1.00
CA VAL A 356 -12.32 6.92 1.10
C VAL A 356 -12.36 5.71 2.03
N VAL A 357 -11.59 4.66 1.72
CA VAL A 357 -11.38 3.50 2.60
C VAL A 357 -10.17 3.76 3.47
N THR A 358 -10.39 3.90 4.77
CA THR A 358 -9.35 4.16 5.77
C THR A 358 -8.74 2.86 6.29
N VAL A 359 -7.43 2.68 6.12
CA VAL A 359 -6.73 1.43 6.40
C VAL A 359 -5.79 1.54 7.59
N ALA A 360 -6.07 0.76 8.64
CA ALA A 360 -5.15 0.57 9.77
C ALA A 360 -4.10 -0.51 9.47
N ALA A 361 -2.95 -0.43 10.16
CA ALA A 361 -1.89 -1.42 10.05
C ALA A 361 -1.97 -2.45 11.18
N ASN A 362 -1.89 -3.72 10.81
CA ASN A 362 -1.61 -4.81 11.74
C ASN A 362 -0.21 -5.41 11.47
N GLY A 363 0.31 -6.13 12.48
CA GLY A 363 1.53 -6.91 12.40
C GLY A 363 1.25 -8.39 12.23
N THR A 364 2.24 -9.20 12.51
CA THR A 364 2.12 -10.67 12.48
C THR A 364 1.04 -11.14 13.46
N GLY A 365 0.22 -12.10 13.03
CA GLY A 365 -0.85 -12.66 13.85
C GLY A 365 -1.99 -11.69 14.14
N THR A 366 -2.20 -10.68 13.29
CA THR A 366 -3.28 -9.69 13.41
C THR A 366 -3.21 -8.81 14.68
N THR A 367 -2.02 -8.57 15.23
CA THR A 367 -1.83 -7.61 16.31
C THR A 367 -1.85 -6.19 15.76
N LYS A 368 -2.41 -5.21 16.49
CA LYS A 368 -2.32 -3.80 16.09
C LYS A 368 -0.86 -3.38 16.04
N ALA A 369 -0.40 -2.82 14.92
CA ALA A 369 0.91 -2.19 14.85
C ALA A 369 0.95 -0.98 15.79
N SER A 370 2.03 -0.86 16.58
CA SER A 370 2.11 0.13 17.66
C SER A 370 1.95 1.58 17.18
N PHE A 371 2.39 1.86 15.97
CA PHE A 371 2.31 3.17 15.34
C PHE A 371 0.94 3.47 14.70
N SER A 372 0.16 2.44 14.32
CA SER A 372 -1.07 2.65 13.55
C SER A 372 -2.04 3.57 14.27
N ASN A 373 -2.49 4.62 13.57
CA ASN A 373 -3.66 5.37 14.02
C ASN A 373 -4.88 4.44 14.10
N PHE A 374 -5.86 4.81 14.91
CA PHE A 374 -7.06 4.03 15.20
C PHE A 374 -8.24 4.96 15.47
N GLY A 375 -9.44 4.43 15.61
CA GLY A 375 -10.62 5.22 15.95
C GLY A 375 -11.91 4.51 15.56
N GLN A 376 -12.83 4.34 16.52
CA GLN A 376 -14.12 3.72 16.27
C GLN A 376 -14.93 4.53 15.25
N GLY A 377 -15.35 3.87 14.16
CA GLY A 377 -16.13 4.51 13.09
C GLY A 377 -15.31 5.39 12.14
N VAL A 378 -13.96 5.36 12.26
CA VAL A 378 -13.04 6.02 11.32
C VAL A 378 -12.24 5.00 10.52
N ILE A 379 -11.76 3.94 11.19
CA ILE A 379 -11.07 2.84 10.50
C ILE A 379 -12.11 1.95 9.81
N ASP A 380 -11.96 1.72 8.51
CA ASP A 380 -12.83 0.81 7.76
C ASP A 380 -12.33 -0.64 7.85
N VAL A 381 -11.05 -0.87 7.54
CA VAL A 381 -10.45 -2.20 7.53
C VAL A 381 -8.98 -2.15 7.94
N ALA A 382 -8.38 -3.31 8.19
CA ALA A 382 -6.97 -3.46 8.49
C ALA A 382 -6.27 -4.39 7.50
N ALA A 383 -4.95 -4.21 7.36
CA ALA A 383 -4.08 -5.07 6.58
C ALA A 383 -2.66 -5.10 7.16
N PRO A 384 -1.78 -6.04 6.74
CA PRO A 384 -0.39 -6.07 7.17
C PRO A 384 0.34 -4.77 6.83
N GLY A 385 0.97 -4.15 7.84
CA GLY A 385 1.71 -2.91 7.66
C GLY A 385 3.05 -2.88 8.40
N GLN A 386 3.47 -4.01 9.00
CA GLN A 386 4.72 -4.11 9.72
C GLN A 386 5.70 -5.02 8.98
N ASP A 387 6.94 -4.53 8.78
CA ASP A 387 8.04 -5.25 8.12
C ASP A 387 7.69 -5.82 6.72
N VAL A 388 6.90 -5.06 5.98
CA VAL A 388 6.46 -5.43 4.62
C VAL A 388 7.64 -5.30 3.66
N TYR A 389 8.05 -6.42 3.06
CA TYR A 389 9.16 -6.47 2.10
C TYR A 389 8.62 -6.24 0.68
N SER A 390 9.16 -5.26 -0.04
CA SER A 390 8.69 -4.91 -1.39
C SER A 390 9.79 -4.29 -2.24
N THR A 391 9.45 -3.83 -3.43
CA THR A 391 10.35 -3.20 -4.40
C THR A 391 10.85 -1.83 -3.94
N LEU A 392 12.09 -1.49 -4.27
CA LEU A 392 12.71 -0.17 -4.07
C LEU A 392 13.37 0.30 -5.37
N PRO A 393 13.50 1.61 -5.60
CA PRO A 393 14.12 2.12 -6.83
C PRO A 393 15.49 1.52 -7.11
N GLY A 394 15.79 1.32 -8.40
CA GLY A 394 17.05 0.76 -8.86
C GLY A 394 17.13 -0.76 -8.79
N GLY A 395 15.98 -1.45 -8.94
CA GLY A 395 15.93 -2.92 -8.94
C GLY A 395 16.19 -3.53 -7.57
N LYS A 396 16.04 -2.74 -6.50
CA LYS A 396 16.29 -3.17 -5.12
C LYS A 396 15.01 -3.61 -4.43
N TYR A 397 15.18 -4.18 -3.25
CA TYR A 397 14.09 -4.60 -2.36
C TYR A 397 14.43 -4.23 -0.93
N GLY A 398 13.39 -4.05 -0.11
CA GLY A 398 13.58 -3.75 1.31
C GLY A 398 12.28 -3.79 2.09
N SER A 399 12.40 -3.84 3.41
CA SER A 399 11.24 -3.80 4.32
C SER A 399 10.95 -2.39 4.77
N LYS A 400 9.65 -2.05 4.83
CA LYS A 400 9.13 -0.83 5.45
C LYS A 400 7.97 -1.17 6.37
N SER A 401 7.74 -0.30 7.36
CA SER A 401 6.60 -0.40 8.28
C SER A 401 5.82 0.90 8.27
N GLY A 402 4.49 0.81 8.26
CA GLY A 402 3.57 1.94 8.25
C GLY A 402 2.18 1.53 7.79
N THR A 403 1.18 2.33 8.08
CA THR A 403 -0.15 2.23 7.44
C THR A 403 -0.05 2.45 5.93
N SER A 404 1.01 3.14 5.48
CA SER A 404 1.42 3.25 4.08
C SER A 404 1.69 1.91 3.40
N MET A 405 2.04 0.86 4.16
CA MET A 405 2.25 -0.50 3.64
C MET A 405 1.00 -1.35 3.78
N ALA A 406 0.09 -1.01 4.71
CA ALA A 406 -1.22 -1.65 4.84
C ALA A 406 -2.19 -1.24 3.71
N SER A 407 -2.27 0.04 3.40
CA SER A 407 -3.12 0.59 2.33
C SER A 407 -2.95 -0.12 0.97
N PRO A 408 -1.72 -0.37 0.46
CA PRO A 408 -1.55 -1.05 -0.82
C PRO A 408 -1.99 -2.51 -0.80
N HIS A 409 -2.02 -3.20 0.33
CA HIS A 409 -2.65 -4.52 0.43
C HIS A 409 -4.16 -4.42 0.15
N VAL A 410 -4.85 -3.46 0.78
CA VAL A 410 -6.29 -3.23 0.56
C VAL A 410 -6.56 -2.78 -0.87
N THR A 411 -5.72 -1.90 -1.41
CA THR A 411 -5.78 -1.46 -2.82
C THR A 411 -5.68 -2.64 -3.79
N GLY A 412 -4.76 -3.58 -3.54
CA GLY A 412 -4.62 -4.80 -4.31
C GLY A 412 -5.84 -5.72 -4.20
N VAL A 413 -6.41 -5.88 -2.99
CA VAL A 413 -7.64 -6.66 -2.78
C VAL A 413 -8.82 -6.03 -3.53
N ALA A 414 -8.98 -4.70 -3.47
CA ALA A 414 -10.00 -3.99 -4.24
C ALA A 414 -9.82 -4.18 -5.76
N ALA A 415 -8.58 -4.14 -6.25
CA ALA A 415 -8.26 -4.39 -7.65
C ALA A 415 -8.58 -5.84 -8.09
N LEU A 416 -8.38 -6.82 -7.21
CA LEU A 416 -8.82 -8.20 -7.43
C LEU A 416 -10.35 -8.32 -7.50
N MET A 417 -11.11 -7.61 -6.63
CA MET A 417 -12.58 -7.56 -6.68
C MET A 417 -13.07 -7.04 -8.04
N VAL A 418 -12.49 -5.93 -8.51
CA VAL A 418 -12.83 -5.36 -9.83
C VAL A 418 -12.41 -6.30 -10.96
N SER A 419 -11.28 -7.00 -10.84
CA SER A 419 -10.84 -7.99 -11.83
C SER A 419 -11.79 -9.18 -11.93
N ALA A 420 -12.39 -9.59 -10.81
CA ALA A 420 -13.40 -10.65 -10.76
C ALA A 420 -14.80 -10.16 -11.21
N ASN A 421 -15.12 -8.89 -10.96
CA ASN A 421 -16.38 -8.28 -11.37
C ASN A 421 -16.20 -6.80 -11.76
N PRO A 422 -15.93 -6.52 -13.04
CA PRO A 422 -15.67 -5.16 -13.54
C PRO A 422 -16.83 -4.16 -13.42
N ALA A 423 -18.04 -4.65 -13.13
CA ALA A 423 -19.23 -3.82 -12.99
C ALA A 423 -19.41 -3.21 -11.58
N LEU A 424 -18.55 -3.58 -10.62
CA LEU A 424 -18.62 -3.04 -9.26
C LEU A 424 -18.40 -1.54 -9.25
N THR A 425 -19.28 -0.84 -8.54
CA THR A 425 -19.12 0.58 -8.22
C THR A 425 -18.18 0.77 -7.02
N PRO A 426 -17.57 1.95 -6.83
CA PRO A 426 -16.74 2.24 -5.66
C PRO A 426 -17.45 1.91 -4.33
N ALA A 427 -18.71 2.29 -4.18
CA ALA A 427 -19.50 1.98 -3.00
C ALA A 427 -19.67 0.46 -2.77
N GLN A 428 -19.88 -0.32 -3.84
CA GLN A 428 -19.99 -1.77 -3.74
C GLN A 428 -18.65 -2.45 -3.42
N ILE A 429 -17.53 -1.88 -3.89
CA ILE A 429 -16.19 -2.38 -3.54
C ILE A 429 -15.94 -2.13 -2.05
N ARG A 430 -16.21 -0.92 -1.56
CA ARG A 430 -16.10 -0.54 -0.14
C ARG A 430 -16.93 -1.46 0.76
N ASP A 431 -18.22 -1.66 0.43
CA ASP A 431 -19.11 -2.58 1.15
C ASP A 431 -18.55 -4.02 1.19
N ARG A 432 -17.99 -4.50 0.07
CA ARG A 432 -17.39 -5.84 0.02
C ARG A 432 -16.08 -5.95 0.80
N LEU A 433 -15.24 -4.90 0.79
CA LEU A 433 -14.03 -4.87 1.63
C LEU A 433 -14.40 -5.03 3.10
N ALA A 434 -15.44 -4.34 3.56
CA ALA A 434 -15.97 -4.46 4.91
C ALA A 434 -16.59 -5.83 5.17
N THR A 435 -17.58 -6.25 4.39
CA THR A 435 -18.36 -7.47 4.65
C THR A 435 -17.59 -8.78 4.42
N GLN A 436 -16.51 -8.75 3.65
CA GLN A 436 -15.63 -9.90 3.40
C GLN A 436 -14.39 -9.91 4.28
N ALA A 437 -14.17 -8.88 5.08
CA ALA A 437 -13.07 -8.87 6.05
C ALA A 437 -13.18 -10.03 7.04
N ASN A 438 -12.06 -10.39 7.64
CA ASN A 438 -12.03 -11.38 8.71
C ASN A 438 -12.01 -10.63 10.03
N ASP A 439 -12.99 -10.88 10.86
CA ASP A 439 -13.14 -10.26 12.18
C ASP A 439 -11.87 -10.43 13.02
N ILE A 440 -11.47 -9.36 13.70
CA ILE A 440 -10.37 -9.37 14.67
C ILE A 440 -10.89 -8.84 15.99
N PRO A 441 -10.89 -9.62 17.07
CA PRO A 441 -11.34 -9.14 18.37
C PRO A 441 -10.40 -8.08 18.94
N CYS A 442 -10.95 -7.16 19.74
CA CYS A 442 -10.14 -6.25 20.54
C CYS A 442 -9.18 -7.03 21.45
N PRO A 443 -7.88 -6.65 21.47
CA PRO A 443 -6.96 -7.13 22.50
C PRO A 443 -7.35 -6.56 23.88
N SER A 444 -6.65 -7.00 24.93
CA SER A 444 -6.81 -6.43 26.28
C SER A 444 -6.21 -5.02 26.38
N ASP A 445 -6.69 -4.09 25.54
CA ASP A 445 -6.30 -2.69 25.49
C ASP A 445 -7.57 -1.83 25.55
N SER A 446 -7.70 -0.99 26.58
CA SER A 446 -8.90 -0.18 26.82
C SER A 446 -9.19 0.86 25.73
N ARG A 447 -8.23 1.16 24.87
CA ARG A 447 -8.40 2.04 23.70
C ARG A 447 -9.16 1.35 22.56
N CYS A 448 -9.15 0.02 22.53
CA CYS A 448 -9.94 -0.74 21.58
C CYS A 448 -11.38 -0.83 22.03
N THR A 449 -12.24 -0.07 21.43
CA THR A 449 -13.69 -0.06 21.66
C THR A 449 -14.42 -0.70 20.50
N GLY A 450 -15.67 -1.11 20.71
CA GLY A 450 -16.49 -1.73 19.67
C GLY A 450 -16.72 -3.22 19.88
N THR A 451 -16.98 -3.94 18.79
CA THR A 451 -17.30 -5.38 18.78
C THR A 451 -16.20 -6.17 18.06
N THR A 452 -16.27 -7.49 18.07
CA THR A 452 -15.36 -8.33 17.26
C THR A 452 -15.52 -8.05 15.75
N ALA A 453 -16.73 -7.76 15.30
CA ALA A 453 -17.02 -7.49 13.89
C ALA A 453 -16.65 -6.07 13.44
N ASN A 454 -16.64 -5.09 14.38
CA ASN A 454 -16.21 -3.72 14.08
C ASN A 454 -15.65 -3.06 15.35
N ASN A 455 -14.41 -2.64 15.30
CA ASN A 455 -13.74 -2.02 16.45
C ASN A 455 -12.74 -0.94 16.05
N ALA A 456 -12.32 -0.17 17.06
CA ALA A 456 -11.47 1.01 16.90
C ALA A 456 -10.10 0.73 16.27
N PHE A 457 -9.55 -0.50 16.42
CA PHE A 457 -8.21 -0.83 15.93
C PHE A 457 -8.18 -1.37 14.51
N PHE A 458 -9.22 -2.11 14.12
CA PHE A 458 -9.21 -2.90 12.89
C PHE A 458 -10.41 -2.63 11.96
N GLY A 459 -11.32 -1.72 12.37
CA GLY A 459 -12.58 -1.51 11.65
C GLY A 459 -13.38 -2.81 11.54
N GLU A 460 -13.82 -3.16 10.33
CA GLU A 460 -14.52 -4.42 10.03
C GLU A 460 -13.58 -5.65 9.99
N GLY A 461 -12.29 -5.47 10.31
CA GLY A 461 -11.30 -6.55 10.38
C GLY A 461 -10.28 -6.54 9.26
N GLN A 462 -9.56 -7.68 9.11
CA GLN A 462 -8.52 -7.83 8.11
C GLN A 462 -9.09 -8.24 6.75
N VAL A 463 -8.69 -7.56 5.70
CA VAL A 463 -9.09 -7.89 4.32
C VAL A 463 -8.68 -9.32 3.93
N ASP A 464 -9.47 -9.94 3.04
CA ASP A 464 -9.28 -11.32 2.57
C ASP A 464 -9.29 -11.35 1.03
N ALA A 465 -8.13 -11.54 0.43
CA ALA A 465 -7.96 -11.53 -1.02
C ALA A 465 -8.66 -12.74 -1.69
N LEU A 466 -8.73 -13.88 -1.01
CA LEU A 466 -9.38 -15.07 -1.56
C LEU A 466 -10.91 -14.87 -1.67
N LYS A 467 -11.53 -14.30 -0.63
CA LYS A 467 -12.96 -13.93 -0.69
C LYS A 467 -13.22 -12.89 -1.79
N ALA A 468 -12.30 -11.95 -1.99
CA ALA A 468 -12.39 -10.90 -3.01
C ALA A 468 -12.55 -11.43 -4.43
N VAL A 469 -11.94 -12.58 -4.74
CA VAL A 469 -12.03 -13.23 -6.05
C VAL A 469 -13.12 -14.32 -6.13
N GLY A 470 -14.01 -14.38 -5.15
CA GLY A 470 -15.08 -15.39 -5.07
C GLY A 470 -14.60 -16.76 -4.62
N GLY A 471 -13.36 -16.86 -4.12
CA GLY A 471 -12.85 -18.08 -3.51
C GLY A 471 -13.49 -18.31 -2.14
N SER A 472 -13.77 -19.54 -1.81
CA SER A 472 -14.08 -19.95 -0.45
C SER A 472 -12.79 -20.34 0.24
N THR A 473 -12.60 -19.91 1.49
CA THR A 473 -11.57 -20.53 2.32
C THR A 473 -11.88 -22.03 2.34
N PRO A 474 -10.97 -22.90 1.95
CA PRO A 474 -11.17 -24.31 2.22
C PRO A 474 -11.48 -24.45 3.71
N PRO A 475 -12.45 -25.29 4.13
CA PRO A 475 -12.67 -25.53 5.54
C PRO A 475 -11.31 -25.80 6.17
N ALA A 476 -11.01 -25.16 7.29
CA ALA A 476 -9.68 -25.22 7.93
C ALA A 476 -9.22 -26.66 7.96
N GLY A 477 -8.30 -27.00 7.07
CA GLY A 477 -7.83 -28.36 6.91
C GLY A 477 -7.21 -28.78 8.24
N LYS A 478 -7.55 -29.94 8.75
CA LYS A 478 -6.83 -30.44 9.91
C LYS A 478 -5.40 -30.68 9.49
N TYR A 479 -4.48 -30.09 10.24
CA TYR A 479 -3.05 -30.23 10.06
C TYR A 479 -2.52 -31.29 11.03
N PHE A 480 -1.68 -32.19 10.53
CA PHE A 480 -1.00 -33.20 11.30
C PHE A 480 0.45 -33.25 10.90
N GLU A 481 1.35 -33.33 11.83
CA GLU A 481 2.78 -33.34 11.58
C GLU A 481 3.52 -34.32 12.47
N ASN A 482 4.71 -34.69 12.03
CA ASN A 482 5.74 -35.29 12.85
C ASN A 482 6.99 -34.42 12.74
N THR A 483 7.37 -33.81 13.84
CA THR A 483 8.52 -32.91 13.92
C THR A 483 9.77 -33.61 14.46
N ALA A 484 9.74 -34.93 14.67
CA ALA A 484 10.91 -35.67 15.08
C ALA A 484 11.92 -35.79 13.93
N ASP A 485 13.19 -35.58 14.26
CA ASP A 485 14.30 -35.74 13.31
C ASP A 485 14.62 -37.22 13.09
N PHE A 486 14.70 -37.64 11.84
CA PHE A 486 15.10 -38.99 11.42
C PHE A 486 16.34 -38.94 10.56
N ALA A 487 17.42 -39.61 11.01
CA ALA A 487 18.64 -39.70 10.23
C ALA A 487 18.45 -40.66 9.03
N ILE A 488 18.73 -40.17 7.82
CA ILE A 488 18.69 -40.98 6.60
C ILE A 488 20.12 -41.46 6.29
N GLY A 489 20.39 -42.76 6.43
CA GLY A 489 21.68 -43.34 6.08
C GLY A 489 21.73 -43.73 4.60
N ASP A 490 22.97 -43.90 4.07
CA ASP A 490 23.17 -44.34 2.69
C ASP A 490 22.46 -45.67 2.39
N ASN A 491 21.73 -45.71 1.30
CA ASN A 491 20.95 -46.86 0.85
C ASN A 491 19.97 -47.43 1.90
N THR A 492 19.44 -46.59 2.78
CA THR A 492 18.43 -46.96 3.78
C THR A 492 17.08 -46.31 3.50
N THR A 493 16.03 -46.93 4.03
CA THR A 493 14.69 -46.33 4.09
C THR A 493 14.38 -45.99 5.53
N VAL A 494 13.81 -44.81 5.75
CA VAL A 494 13.37 -44.30 7.05
C VAL A 494 11.90 -43.93 6.96
N GLU A 495 11.11 -44.31 7.96
CA GLU A 495 9.70 -43.95 8.07
C GLU A 495 9.51 -42.86 9.13
N SER A 496 8.74 -41.81 8.78
CA SER A 496 8.30 -40.76 9.69
C SER A 496 6.77 -40.85 9.82
N PRO A 497 6.25 -41.59 10.82
CA PRO A 497 4.82 -41.79 10.96
C PRO A 497 4.11 -40.53 11.45
N ILE A 498 2.94 -40.25 10.85
CA ILE A 498 2.08 -39.14 11.26
C ILE A 498 0.74 -39.70 11.74
N ALA A 499 0.40 -39.45 13.01
CA ALA A 499 -0.86 -39.84 13.57
C ALA A 499 -2.00 -38.92 13.13
N VAL A 500 -2.93 -39.41 12.34
CA VAL A 500 -4.13 -38.68 11.90
C VAL A 500 -5.31 -39.10 12.75
N THR A 501 -5.91 -38.15 13.49
CA THR A 501 -7.00 -38.43 14.43
C THR A 501 -8.18 -37.49 14.28
N GLY A 502 -9.37 -37.94 14.64
CA GLY A 502 -10.57 -37.11 14.71
C GLY A 502 -11.05 -36.57 13.35
N VAL A 503 -10.76 -37.26 12.29
CA VAL A 503 -11.19 -36.97 10.91
C VAL A 503 -12.09 -38.13 10.42
N THR A 504 -13.06 -37.85 9.53
CA THR A 504 -13.99 -38.85 8.97
C THR A 504 -14.22 -38.59 7.47
N GLY A 505 -14.40 -39.65 6.67
CA GLY A 505 -14.63 -39.58 5.21
C GLY A 505 -13.34 -39.70 4.39
N ASN A 506 -13.39 -39.41 3.10
CA ASN A 506 -12.24 -39.53 2.21
C ASN A 506 -11.25 -38.37 2.32
N ALA A 507 -9.98 -38.64 2.04
CA ALA A 507 -8.99 -37.62 1.90
C ALA A 507 -9.31 -36.67 0.71
N PRO A 508 -8.89 -35.43 0.73
CA PRO A 508 -9.16 -34.49 -0.38
C PRO A 508 -8.34 -34.84 -1.63
N ALA A 509 -8.89 -34.56 -2.81
CA ALA A 509 -8.15 -34.67 -4.07
C ALA A 509 -6.97 -33.71 -4.16
N THR A 510 -6.90 -32.74 -3.25
CA THR A 510 -5.85 -31.70 -3.19
C THR A 510 -5.11 -31.73 -1.84
N LEU A 511 -4.85 -32.96 -1.32
CA LEU A 511 -4.09 -33.16 -0.09
C LEU A 511 -2.72 -32.46 -0.20
N LYS A 512 -2.36 -31.66 0.79
CA LYS A 512 -1.05 -31.01 0.87
C LYS A 512 -0.12 -31.81 1.76
N VAL A 513 1.08 -32.12 1.22
CA VAL A 513 2.13 -32.85 1.91
C VAL A 513 3.37 -32.00 1.97
N GLY A 514 3.67 -31.44 3.14
CA GLY A 514 4.91 -30.71 3.40
C GLY A 514 6.06 -31.67 3.65
N VAL A 515 7.18 -31.48 2.96
CA VAL A 515 8.42 -32.26 3.16
C VAL A 515 9.56 -31.30 3.45
N ASN A 516 10.26 -31.54 4.56
CA ASN A 516 11.45 -30.83 4.94
C ASN A 516 12.58 -31.83 5.20
N ILE A 517 13.57 -31.90 4.30
CA ILE A 517 14.72 -32.82 4.41
C ILE A 517 16.00 -32.00 4.15
N ALA A 518 16.90 -32.01 5.12
CA ALA A 518 18.26 -31.48 4.94
C ALA A 518 19.15 -32.55 4.29
N HIS A 519 19.65 -32.30 3.10
CA HIS A 519 20.52 -33.20 2.35
C HIS A 519 21.38 -32.42 1.35
N THR A 520 22.59 -32.88 1.09
CA THR A 520 23.54 -32.20 0.17
C THR A 520 23.34 -32.57 -1.30
N TYR A 521 22.48 -33.55 -1.62
CA TYR A 521 22.24 -34.02 -2.99
C TYR A 521 20.86 -34.68 -3.10
N ILE A 522 19.82 -33.89 -3.37
CA ILE A 522 18.45 -34.40 -3.35
C ILE A 522 18.12 -35.39 -4.49
N GLY A 523 18.96 -35.44 -5.52
CA GLY A 523 18.86 -36.42 -6.60
C GLY A 523 19.04 -37.88 -6.17
N ASP A 524 19.52 -38.13 -4.94
CA ASP A 524 19.63 -39.47 -4.36
C ASP A 524 18.39 -39.89 -3.57
N LEU A 525 17.48 -38.93 -3.29
CA LEU A 525 16.34 -39.13 -2.44
C LEU A 525 15.09 -39.55 -3.22
N LYS A 526 14.35 -40.52 -2.66
CA LYS A 526 12.97 -40.80 -3.02
C LYS A 526 12.09 -40.57 -1.78
N VAL A 527 11.00 -39.83 -1.91
CA VAL A 527 10.05 -39.57 -0.82
C VAL A 527 8.67 -40.03 -1.25
N ASP A 528 8.10 -40.89 -0.47
CA ASP A 528 6.75 -41.44 -0.67
C ASP A 528 5.86 -41.09 0.52
N LEU A 529 4.61 -40.70 0.24
CA LEU A 529 3.53 -40.71 1.21
C LEU A 529 2.85 -42.09 1.15
N ILE A 530 2.76 -42.77 2.28
CA ILE A 530 2.14 -44.08 2.37
C ILE A 530 0.82 -43.94 3.15
N ALA A 531 -0.28 -44.36 2.53
CA ALA A 531 -1.59 -44.41 3.15
C ALA A 531 -1.72 -45.56 4.15
N PRO A 532 -2.70 -45.55 5.09
CA PRO A 532 -2.90 -46.62 6.05
C PRO A 532 -3.18 -47.98 5.43
N ASP A 533 -3.74 -48.02 4.22
CA ASP A 533 -3.99 -49.25 3.46
C ASP A 533 -2.76 -49.74 2.67
N GLY A 534 -1.65 -49.00 2.72
CA GLY A 534 -0.42 -49.31 2.02
C GLY A 534 -0.30 -48.65 0.62
N THR A 535 -1.30 -47.87 0.18
CA THR A 535 -1.20 -47.12 -1.10
C THR A 535 -0.08 -46.12 -1.04
N VAL A 536 0.76 -46.07 -2.09
CA VAL A 536 1.96 -45.25 -2.16
C VAL A 536 1.78 -44.09 -3.14
N TYR A 537 2.02 -42.89 -2.67
CA TYR A 537 2.04 -41.64 -3.46
C TYR A 537 3.45 -41.05 -3.47
N THR A 538 4.19 -41.22 -4.57
CA THR A 538 5.54 -40.66 -4.71
C THR A 538 5.47 -39.15 -4.86
N VAL A 539 6.02 -38.41 -3.90
CA VAL A 539 6.04 -36.94 -3.90
C VAL A 539 7.38 -36.40 -4.40
N HIS A 540 8.48 -37.09 -4.18
CA HIS A 540 9.77 -36.77 -4.77
C HIS A 540 10.45 -38.06 -5.27
N ASN A 541 11.00 -38.02 -6.49
CA ASN A 541 11.65 -39.16 -7.09
C ASN A 541 12.97 -38.80 -7.77
N ARG A 542 14.01 -38.65 -6.98
CA ARG A 542 15.39 -38.43 -7.45
C ARG A 542 15.54 -37.28 -8.45
N ALA A 543 14.71 -36.24 -8.28
CA ALA A 543 14.78 -35.02 -9.07
C ALA A 543 15.71 -34.00 -8.40
N GLY A 544 16.19 -33.01 -9.16
CA GLY A 544 16.96 -31.87 -8.64
C GLY A 544 18.48 -32.07 -8.58
N GLY A 545 19.00 -33.28 -8.86
CA GLY A 545 20.44 -33.55 -8.93
C GLY A 545 21.19 -33.09 -7.67
N SER A 546 22.22 -32.26 -7.86
CA SER A 546 23.09 -31.75 -6.78
C SER A 546 22.51 -30.56 -6.00
N THR A 547 21.22 -30.31 -6.10
CA THR A 547 20.56 -29.29 -5.27
C THR A 547 20.52 -29.76 -3.82
N ASP A 548 20.73 -28.83 -2.88
CA ASP A 548 20.65 -29.08 -1.45
C ASP A 548 19.22 -28.94 -0.96
N ASN A 549 18.83 -29.81 -0.05
CA ASN A 549 17.61 -29.78 0.76
C ASN A 549 16.30 -29.86 -0.02
N ILE A 550 15.31 -30.56 0.55
CA ILE A 550 13.92 -30.49 0.13
C ILE A 550 13.15 -29.69 1.21
N ASN A 551 12.64 -28.52 0.85
CA ASN A 551 11.70 -27.77 1.65
C ASN A 551 10.53 -27.37 0.74
N GLN A 552 9.57 -28.30 0.56
CA GLN A 552 8.55 -28.15 -0.45
C GLN A 552 7.20 -28.76 0.00
N THR A 553 6.10 -28.16 -0.43
CA THR A 553 4.75 -28.71 -0.29
C THR A 553 4.28 -29.29 -1.61
N TYR A 554 3.96 -30.57 -1.61
CA TYR A 554 3.41 -31.30 -2.75
C TYR A 554 1.89 -31.36 -2.68
N THR A 555 1.23 -31.47 -3.82
CA THR A 555 -0.21 -31.72 -3.90
C THR A 555 -0.46 -33.15 -4.37
N VAL A 556 -1.18 -33.91 -3.59
CA VAL A 556 -1.48 -35.33 -3.84
C VAL A 556 -2.98 -35.50 -3.98
N ASN A 557 -3.41 -36.25 -4.99
CA ASN A 557 -4.80 -36.71 -5.07
C ASN A 557 -4.94 -38.03 -4.30
N ALA A 558 -5.36 -37.92 -3.07
CA ALA A 558 -5.60 -39.08 -2.19
C ALA A 558 -7.10 -39.32 -1.95
N SER A 559 -7.98 -38.94 -2.87
CA SER A 559 -9.43 -39.00 -2.70
C SER A 559 -9.99 -40.43 -2.65
N SER A 560 -9.21 -41.45 -2.99
CA SER A 560 -9.52 -42.87 -2.78
C SER A 560 -9.31 -43.34 -1.34
N GLU A 561 -8.51 -42.62 -0.56
CA GLU A 561 -8.15 -43.02 0.80
C GLU A 561 -9.27 -42.66 1.79
N VAL A 562 -9.57 -43.59 2.69
CA VAL A 562 -10.56 -43.43 3.75
C VAL A 562 -9.82 -43.37 5.10
N ALA A 563 -10.28 -42.52 6.01
CA ALA A 563 -9.70 -42.42 7.37
C ALA A 563 -10.13 -43.59 8.23
#